data_a40e2cc587095ea635f443a2de8e1dd1
#
_entry.id   a40e2cc587095ea635f443a2de8e1dd1
#
_cell.length_a   1.000
_cell.length_b   1.000
_cell.length_c   1.000
_cell.angle_alpha   90.00
_cell.angle_beta   90.00
_cell.angle_gamma   90.00
#
_symmetry.space_group_name_H-M   'P 1'
#
loop_
_entity.id
_entity.type
_entity.pdbx_description
1 polymer ?
#
loop_
_entity_poly.entity_id
_entity_poly.type
_entity_poly.pdbx_seq_one_letter_code
_entity_poly.pdbx_strand_id
1 'polypeptide(L)'
;MAGGHHVKRRVALALLLAAGLLSGPADGAPEGTITFGLHVTLAPRWFDPGDAEPAITPFMVLYALHDALVKPMPGGVNTPGLAESWTMSPDGLTYEFLLRKGVKFHNGEPVTAEDVKFTFERYRGGAVTQLKEHVREVQVVDASRVRFHLKQPWPDFMSVFGTTASAAAWIVPKKYVEQVGDDGFKKAPIGAGPYRLVSYKPGVELVAEAFDGYWRKAPAVKRVVFRGLPDETTRAAALKRGDVDVIFQVSGPVAEEIKRTPGLRVVGPVTSGVFWLDFTEQWDPKSPWQDRRVRQAADLAIDRRALNQAETLGMSRLTGGIVPRNFEFALAIEPSPYDPGKAKQFLADAGYPNGFDSGDFYPYPPYFSMGEALAGYLQVVNIRSRIRTMERAAFLTSYREKKLRGVAVVINGTSGNAATRLAPYVTRAGAYAYGVVPEIDDLFQRQARELDRAKRESLLHQIQRMVHERAMFAPLYELSPLAGVGPRVEQPAVGLLPGFPYVAPFEELKLKKP
;
A
#
# COMPACT_ATOMS: atom_id res chain seq x y z
N MET A 1 -43.89 -7.41 92.03
CA MET A 1 -44.40 -8.73 91.65
C MET A 1 -44.36 -8.78 90.12
N ALA A 2 -43.80 -9.84 89.61
CA ALA A 2 -43.73 -10.23 88.23
C ALA A 2 -42.95 -9.31 87.25
N GLY A 3 -41.89 -9.63 86.91
CA GLY A 3 -40.81 -9.67 86.06
C GLY A 3 -41.16 -10.25 84.69
N GLY A 4 -40.84 -9.54 83.66
CA GLY A 4 -40.94 -10.01 82.29
C GLY A 4 -39.62 -9.85 81.59
N HIS A 5 -39.00 -10.98 81.25
CA HIS A 5 -37.77 -11.04 80.49
C HIS A 5 -38.01 -10.83 78.99
N HIS A 6 -37.44 -9.79 78.37
CA HIS A 6 -37.36 -9.61 76.92
C HIS A 6 -36.11 -10.32 76.40
N VAL A 7 -36.30 -11.39 75.64
CA VAL A 7 -35.29 -12.06 74.84
C VAL A 7 -35.13 -11.28 73.53
N LYS A 8 -34.00 -10.64 73.32
CA LYS A 8 -33.62 -10.01 72.02
C LYS A 8 -33.07 -11.08 71.09
N ARG A 9 -33.83 -11.44 70.03
CA ARG A 9 -33.33 -12.22 68.90
C ARG A 9 -32.50 -11.32 68.00
N ARG A 10 -31.21 -11.61 67.86
CA ARG A 10 -30.33 -11.03 66.84
C ARG A 10 -30.56 -11.79 65.52
N VAL A 11 -31.12 -11.14 64.52
CA VAL A 11 -31.16 -11.62 63.12
C VAL A 11 -29.86 -11.21 62.46
N ALA A 12 -28.99 -12.18 62.12
CA ALA A 12 -27.81 -11.97 61.31
C ALA A 12 -28.21 -12.00 59.85
N LEU A 13 -28.15 -10.84 59.18
CA LEU A 13 -28.36 -10.71 57.74
C LEU A 13 -27.05 -11.04 57.00
N ALA A 14 -26.97 -12.23 56.41
CA ALA A 14 -25.86 -12.60 55.53
C ALA A 14 -26.03 -11.97 54.17
N LEU A 15 -25.25 -10.92 53.85
CA LEU A 15 -25.13 -10.36 52.50
C LEU A 15 -24.26 -11.31 51.66
N LEU A 16 -24.86 -12.09 50.78
CA LEU A 16 -24.18 -12.79 49.71
C LEU A 16 -23.89 -11.75 48.61
N LEU A 17 -22.64 -11.30 48.54
CA LEU A 17 -22.09 -10.59 47.36
C LEU A 17 -21.96 -11.61 46.21
N ALA A 18 -22.93 -11.64 45.31
CA ALA A 18 -22.76 -12.27 44.02
C ALA A 18 -21.84 -11.39 43.18
N ALA A 19 -20.56 -11.69 43.13
CA ALA A 19 -19.63 -11.17 42.14
C ALA A 19 -20.00 -11.79 40.81
N GLY A 20 -20.86 -11.10 40.06
CA GLY A 20 -21.13 -11.39 38.65
C GLY A 20 -19.84 -11.12 37.86
N LEU A 21 -19.09 -12.18 37.58
CA LEU A 21 -18.08 -12.18 36.52
C LEU A 21 -18.84 -11.85 35.20
N LEU A 22 -18.78 -10.61 34.77
CA LEU A 22 -19.08 -10.24 33.39
C LEU A 22 -17.98 -10.86 32.52
N SER A 23 -18.11 -12.15 32.21
CA SER A 23 -17.44 -12.74 31.06
C SER A 23 -18.04 -12.06 29.83
N GLY A 24 -17.29 -11.11 29.26
CA GLY A 24 -17.54 -10.69 27.89
C GLY A 24 -17.56 -11.94 26.98
N PRO A 25 -18.17 -11.86 25.80
CA PRO A 25 -18.21 -13.00 24.91
C PRO A 25 -16.77 -13.48 24.69
N ALA A 26 -16.45 -14.68 25.18
CA ALA A 26 -15.20 -15.34 24.86
C ALA A 26 -15.21 -15.52 23.33
N ASP A 27 -14.36 -14.80 22.61
CA ASP A 27 -14.10 -15.10 21.21
C ASP A 27 -13.74 -16.59 21.16
N GLY A 28 -14.50 -17.37 20.39
CA GLY A 28 -14.27 -18.81 20.28
C GLY A 28 -12.83 -19.08 19.81
N ALA A 29 -12.28 -20.26 20.18
CA ALA A 29 -10.95 -20.65 19.72
C ALA A 29 -10.86 -20.54 18.18
N PRO A 30 -9.68 -20.16 17.63
CA PRO A 30 -9.50 -20.05 16.18
C PRO A 30 -9.84 -21.34 15.44
N GLU A 31 -10.65 -21.26 14.38
CA GLU A 31 -11.12 -22.43 13.64
C GLU A 31 -10.91 -22.28 12.12
N GLY A 32 -10.83 -23.42 11.43
CA GLY A 32 -10.79 -23.49 9.97
C GLY A 32 -9.51 -23.00 9.33
N THR A 33 -9.54 -22.97 8.01
CA THR A 33 -8.40 -22.57 7.16
C THR A 33 -8.91 -21.69 6.03
N ILE A 34 -8.22 -20.57 5.77
CA ILE A 34 -8.38 -19.75 4.55
C ILE A 34 -7.14 -19.92 3.69
N THR A 35 -7.34 -20.21 2.41
CA THR A 35 -6.27 -20.33 1.41
C THR A 35 -6.35 -19.16 0.41
N PHE A 36 -5.25 -18.40 0.31
CA PHE A 36 -5.07 -17.34 -0.70
C PHE A 36 -4.31 -17.89 -1.91
N GLY A 37 -4.88 -17.76 -3.11
CA GLY A 37 -4.21 -17.99 -4.39
C GLY A 37 -3.52 -16.71 -4.85
N LEU A 38 -2.19 -16.70 -4.76
CA LEU A 38 -1.39 -15.50 -5.06
C LEU A 38 -1.01 -15.45 -6.53
N HIS A 39 -1.00 -14.26 -7.12
CA HIS A 39 -0.57 -14.00 -8.49
C HIS A 39 0.97 -14.03 -8.67
N VAL A 40 1.70 -14.33 -7.62
CA VAL A 40 3.17 -14.39 -7.57
C VAL A 40 3.63 -15.61 -6.81
N THR A 41 4.87 -16.01 -7.04
CA THR A 41 5.57 -16.99 -6.23
C THR A 41 6.25 -16.30 -5.05
N LEU A 42 6.07 -16.85 -3.85
CA LEU A 42 6.70 -16.32 -2.64
C LEU A 42 8.22 -16.51 -2.67
N ALA A 43 8.94 -15.44 -2.38
CA ALA A 43 10.40 -15.45 -2.27
C ALA A 43 10.82 -15.43 -0.79
N PRO A 44 11.78 -16.26 -0.33
CA PRO A 44 12.22 -16.30 1.07
C PRO A 44 12.66 -14.95 1.64
N ARG A 45 13.23 -14.08 0.82
CA ARG A 45 13.63 -12.72 1.22
C ARG A 45 12.45 -11.86 1.71
N TRP A 46 11.21 -12.19 1.29
CA TRP A 46 10.00 -11.47 1.73
C TRP A 46 9.58 -11.81 3.16
N PHE A 47 10.20 -12.80 3.77
CA PHE A 47 9.94 -13.18 5.16
C PHE A 47 10.79 -12.40 6.16
N ASP A 48 11.78 -11.65 5.65
CA ASP A 48 12.62 -10.74 6.44
C ASP A 48 12.27 -9.29 6.11
N PRO A 49 11.67 -8.52 7.04
CA PRO A 49 11.40 -7.10 6.83
C PRO A 49 12.67 -6.29 6.50
N GLY A 50 13.83 -6.73 7.00
CA GLY A 50 15.12 -6.07 6.78
C GLY A 50 15.58 -6.10 5.31
N ASP A 51 15.10 -7.05 4.52
CA ASP A 51 15.42 -7.22 3.09
C ASP A 51 14.25 -6.87 2.15
N ALA A 52 13.14 -6.32 2.69
CA ALA A 52 11.95 -6.03 1.90
C ALA A 52 12.23 -5.02 0.78
N GLU A 53 11.81 -5.37 -0.43
CA GLU A 53 11.87 -4.47 -1.60
C GLU A 53 10.89 -3.30 -1.45
N PRO A 54 11.10 -2.19 -2.18
CA PRO A 54 10.16 -1.06 -2.21
C PRO A 54 8.93 -1.42 -3.06
N ALA A 55 8.20 -2.47 -2.64
CA ALA A 55 7.02 -3.01 -3.28
C ALA A 55 6.01 -3.46 -2.22
N ILE A 56 4.73 -3.41 -2.56
CA ILE A 56 3.65 -3.83 -1.64
C ILE A 56 3.54 -5.36 -1.51
N THR A 57 4.11 -6.12 -2.45
CA THR A 57 3.97 -7.58 -2.53
C THR A 57 4.49 -8.34 -1.29
N PRO A 58 5.68 -8.03 -0.72
CA PRO A 58 6.17 -8.70 0.48
C PRO A 58 5.22 -8.57 1.67
N PHE A 59 4.45 -7.49 1.74
CA PHE A 59 3.55 -7.24 2.86
C PHE A 59 2.35 -8.20 2.92
N MET A 60 2.09 -8.97 1.85
CA MET A 60 1.13 -10.09 1.90
C MET A 60 1.44 -11.08 3.02
N VAL A 61 2.72 -11.32 3.30
CA VAL A 61 3.15 -12.22 4.38
C VAL A 61 3.64 -11.47 5.62
N LEU A 62 4.20 -10.28 5.46
CA LEU A 62 4.72 -9.52 6.60
C LEU A 62 3.62 -9.15 7.60
N TYR A 63 2.41 -8.80 7.15
CA TYR A 63 1.27 -8.52 8.05
C TYR A 63 0.76 -9.76 8.79
N ALA A 64 1.00 -10.95 8.26
CA ALA A 64 0.66 -12.18 8.96
C ALA A 64 1.73 -12.55 10.01
N LEU A 65 3.02 -12.48 9.64
CA LEU A 65 4.12 -13.01 10.46
C LEU A 65 4.72 -11.98 11.43
N HIS A 66 4.72 -10.70 11.06
CA HIS A 66 5.42 -9.65 11.79
C HIS A 66 4.49 -8.53 12.23
N ASP A 67 4.98 -7.68 13.12
CA ASP A 67 4.33 -6.43 13.48
C ASP A 67 5.33 -5.28 13.48
N ALA A 68 4.80 -4.05 13.41
CA ALA A 68 5.59 -2.83 13.26
C ALA A 68 5.37 -1.86 14.41
N LEU A 69 6.32 -0.96 14.64
CA LEU A 69 6.12 0.16 15.57
C LEU A 69 4.87 0.95 15.21
N VAL A 70 4.77 1.31 13.94
CA VAL A 70 3.66 2.03 13.32
C VAL A 70 3.41 1.37 11.97
N LYS A 71 2.16 1.16 11.60
CA LYS A 71 1.78 0.59 10.30
C LYS A 71 0.41 1.09 9.85
N PRO A 72 0.10 1.05 8.55
CA PRO A 72 -1.25 1.26 8.05
C PRO A 72 -2.22 0.23 8.63
N MET A 73 -3.35 0.72 9.15
CA MET A 73 -4.47 -0.06 9.66
C MET A 73 -5.78 0.62 9.22
N PRO A 74 -6.96 0.00 9.40
CA PRO A 74 -8.22 0.62 9.00
C PRO A 74 -8.46 2.02 9.57
N GLY A 75 -7.84 2.35 10.72
CA GLY A 75 -7.91 3.67 11.36
C GLY A 75 -7.00 4.74 10.77
N GLY A 76 -6.10 4.39 9.85
CA GLY A 76 -5.19 5.34 9.21
C GLY A 76 -3.83 4.76 8.85
N VAL A 77 -3.06 5.52 8.08
CA VAL A 77 -1.74 5.09 7.57
C VAL A 77 -0.66 5.03 8.66
N ASN A 78 -0.75 5.90 9.66
CA ASN A 78 0.16 5.95 10.81
C ASN A 78 -0.57 5.48 12.08
N THR A 79 -0.95 4.21 12.13
CA THR A 79 -1.63 3.64 13.30
C THR A 79 -0.61 3.04 14.26
N PRO A 80 -0.70 3.34 15.59
CA PRO A 80 0.11 2.71 16.61
C PRO A 80 0.03 1.19 16.56
N GLY A 81 1.18 0.53 16.51
CA GLY A 81 1.35 -0.92 16.52
C GLY A 81 2.09 -1.35 17.79
N LEU A 82 3.32 -1.85 17.63
CA LEU A 82 4.22 -2.17 18.74
C LEU A 82 4.60 -0.92 19.57
N ALA A 83 4.63 0.26 18.92
CA ALA A 83 4.63 1.52 19.66
C ALA A 83 3.21 1.86 20.11
N GLU A 84 3.04 2.17 21.39
CA GLU A 84 1.80 2.69 21.96
C GLU A 84 1.55 4.13 21.54
N SER A 85 2.64 4.91 21.47
CA SER A 85 2.65 6.31 21.06
C SER A 85 4.03 6.73 20.57
N TRP A 86 4.09 7.89 19.91
CA TRP A 86 5.34 8.56 19.61
C TRP A 86 5.18 10.08 19.69
N THR A 87 6.31 10.76 19.88
CA THR A 87 6.39 12.22 19.88
C THR A 87 7.53 12.68 18.98
N MET A 88 7.39 13.88 18.44
CA MET A 88 8.46 14.59 17.73
C MET A 88 8.87 15.80 18.54
N SER A 89 10.17 16.05 18.68
CA SER A 89 10.68 17.27 19.32
C SER A 89 10.30 18.52 18.51
N PRO A 90 10.18 19.70 19.16
CA PRO A 90 9.77 20.94 18.46
C PRO A 90 10.67 21.35 17.30
N ASP A 91 11.96 20.98 17.36
CA ASP A 91 12.94 21.22 16.29
C ASP A 91 12.89 20.20 15.16
N GLY A 92 12.04 19.15 15.27
CA GLY A 92 11.90 18.10 14.29
C GLY A 92 13.10 17.15 14.18
N LEU A 93 14.03 17.19 15.15
CA LEU A 93 15.27 16.41 15.11
C LEU A 93 15.20 15.08 15.87
N THR A 94 14.18 14.86 16.69
CA THR A 94 14.07 13.66 17.51
C THR A 94 12.66 13.09 17.46
N TYR A 95 12.54 11.81 17.13
CA TYR A 95 11.32 11.03 17.29
C TYR A 95 11.51 10.03 18.41
N GLU A 96 10.67 10.09 19.46
CA GLU A 96 10.67 9.13 20.57
C GLU A 96 9.44 8.23 20.46
N PHE A 97 9.67 6.91 20.50
CA PHE A 97 8.61 5.89 20.51
C PHE A 97 8.55 5.23 21.88
N LEU A 98 7.34 5.14 22.42
CA LEU A 98 7.03 4.36 23.62
C LEU A 98 6.48 3.00 23.19
N LEU A 99 7.17 1.92 23.52
CA LEU A 99 6.76 0.56 23.17
C LEU A 99 5.63 0.07 24.10
N ARG A 100 4.73 -0.69 23.53
CA ARG A 100 3.65 -1.37 24.23
C ARG A 100 4.21 -2.45 25.13
N LYS A 101 3.79 -2.47 26.39
CA LYS A 101 4.22 -3.47 27.38
C LYS A 101 3.57 -4.83 27.13
N GLY A 102 4.28 -5.90 27.43
CA GLY A 102 3.75 -7.27 27.39
C GLY A 102 3.64 -7.90 25.99
N VAL A 103 4.05 -7.20 24.94
CA VAL A 103 4.11 -7.79 23.59
C VAL A 103 5.23 -8.80 23.50
N LYS A 104 4.95 -9.95 22.89
CA LYS A 104 5.89 -11.04 22.70
C LYS A 104 6.05 -11.42 21.24
N PHE A 105 7.24 -11.85 20.88
CA PHE A 105 7.48 -12.57 19.64
C PHE A 105 6.90 -14.00 19.70
N HIS A 106 6.82 -14.67 18.57
CA HIS A 106 6.29 -16.04 18.45
C HIS A 106 7.04 -17.08 19.31
N ASN A 107 8.30 -16.82 19.67
CA ASN A 107 9.10 -17.66 20.56
C ASN A 107 8.91 -17.33 22.04
N GLY A 108 8.02 -16.39 22.39
CA GLY A 108 7.71 -15.98 23.76
C GLY A 108 8.62 -14.89 24.34
N GLU A 109 9.70 -14.50 23.67
CA GLU A 109 10.55 -13.38 24.09
C GLU A 109 9.81 -12.04 24.01
N PRO A 110 10.05 -11.11 24.95
CA PRO A 110 9.44 -9.78 24.90
C PRO A 110 10.03 -8.95 23.76
N VAL A 111 9.20 -8.08 23.16
CA VAL A 111 9.66 -7.04 22.25
C VAL A 111 10.24 -5.88 23.06
N THR A 112 11.46 -5.45 22.73
CA THR A 112 12.20 -4.40 23.45
C THR A 112 12.74 -3.31 22.51
N ALA A 113 13.21 -2.21 23.10
CA ALA A 113 13.86 -1.13 22.35
C ALA A 113 15.20 -1.58 21.71
N GLU A 114 15.85 -2.60 22.24
CA GLU A 114 17.04 -3.21 21.63
C GLU A 114 16.71 -3.90 20.29
N ASP A 115 15.54 -4.55 20.21
CA ASP A 115 15.08 -5.17 18.96
C ASP A 115 14.80 -4.09 17.88
N VAL A 116 14.26 -2.95 18.30
CA VAL A 116 14.00 -1.81 17.41
C VAL A 116 15.30 -1.25 16.84
N LYS A 117 16.29 -0.97 17.71
CA LYS A 117 17.61 -0.48 17.30
C LYS A 117 18.29 -1.46 16.36
N PHE A 118 18.34 -2.72 16.74
CA PHE A 118 18.92 -3.81 15.94
C PHE A 118 18.27 -3.92 14.56
N THR A 119 16.92 -3.90 14.51
CA THR A 119 16.17 -3.98 13.26
C THR A 119 16.53 -2.83 12.32
N PHE A 120 16.61 -1.59 12.83
CA PHE A 120 16.99 -0.43 12.02
C PHE A 120 18.45 -0.49 11.55
N GLU A 121 19.37 -0.89 12.40
CA GLU A 121 20.81 -0.96 12.06
C GLU A 121 21.09 -2.01 10.99
N ARG A 122 20.40 -3.17 11.03
CA ARG A 122 20.56 -4.24 10.03
C ARG A 122 19.73 -4.00 8.75
N TYR A 123 18.85 -3.00 8.73
CA TYR A 123 17.95 -2.76 7.60
C TYR A 123 18.70 -2.50 6.30
N ARG A 124 18.34 -3.26 5.24
CA ARG A 124 18.91 -3.22 3.88
C ARG A 124 17.83 -3.06 2.80
N GLY A 125 16.57 -2.87 3.21
CA GLY A 125 15.42 -2.78 2.33
C GLY A 125 15.42 -1.53 1.44
N GLY A 126 14.32 -1.34 0.72
CA GLY A 126 14.20 -0.34 -0.35
C GLY A 126 14.41 1.13 0.02
N ALA A 127 14.31 1.49 1.30
CA ALA A 127 14.54 2.86 1.78
C ALA A 127 15.85 3.03 2.54
N VAL A 128 16.78 2.06 2.48
CA VAL A 128 18.02 2.06 3.28
C VAL A 128 18.83 3.33 3.09
N THR A 129 19.05 3.75 1.85
CA THR A 129 19.85 4.96 1.55
C THR A 129 19.19 6.18 2.18
N GLN A 130 17.90 6.41 1.92
CA GLN A 130 17.17 7.57 2.44
C GLN A 130 17.12 7.60 3.97
N LEU A 131 16.86 6.46 4.62
CA LEU A 131 16.82 6.37 6.09
C LEU A 131 18.21 6.61 6.71
N LYS A 132 19.27 6.01 6.17
CA LYS A 132 20.64 6.18 6.67
C LYS A 132 21.21 7.58 6.40
N GLU A 133 20.78 8.25 5.33
CA GLU A 133 21.14 9.65 5.06
C GLU A 133 20.54 10.60 6.08
N HIS A 134 19.31 10.39 6.54
CA HIS A 134 18.60 11.32 7.43
C HIS A 134 18.73 10.97 8.91
N VAL A 135 18.77 9.68 9.28
CA VAL A 135 18.91 9.26 10.68
C VAL A 135 20.39 9.27 11.06
N ARG A 136 20.70 10.00 12.13
CA ARG A 136 22.04 10.05 12.71
C ARG A 136 22.29 8.85 13.62
N GLU A 137 21.31 8.53 14.49
CA GLU A 137 21.46 7.55 15.55
C GLU A 137 20.10 7.03 16.00
N VAL A 138 20.06 5.77 16.42
CA VAL A 138 18.96 5.18 17.18
C VAL A 138 19.43 4.89 18.60
N GLN A 139 18.88 5.61 19.57
CA GLN A 139 19.23 5.54 20.98
C GLN A 139 18.20 4.70 21.73
N VAL A 140 18.66 3.66 22.42
CA VAL A 140 17.87 2.95 23.44
C VAL A 140 17.90 3.78 24.72
N VAL A 141 16.72 4.26 25.17
CA VAL A 141 16.57 5.04 26.40
C VAL A 141 16.38 4.09 27.59
N ASP A 142 15.47 3.13 27.42
CA ASP A 142 15.22 2.02 28.34
C ASP A 142 14.58 0.85 27.55
N ALA A 143 14.19 -0.21 28.21
CA ALA A 143 13.62 -1.40 27.56
C ALA A 143 12.37 -1.12 26.72
N SER A 144 11.65 -0.02 26.99
CA SER A 144 10.38 0.36 26.36
C SER A 144 10.43 1.67 25.58
N ARG A 145 11.55 2.38 25.58
CA ARG A 145 11.67 3.69 24.87
C ARG A 145 12.89 3.73 23.97
N VAL A 146 12.65 4.15 22.74
CA VAL A 146 13.69 4.33 21.72
C VAL A 146 13.56 5.68 21.06
N ARG A 147 14.68 6.35 20.79
CA ARG A 147 14.76 7.64 20.09
C ARG A 147 15.49 7.50 18.78
N PHE A 148 14.92 8.09 17.75
CA PHE A 148 15.57 8.30 16.46
C PHE A 148 16.02 9.75 16.38
N HIS A 149 17.33 9.98 16.32
CA HIS A 149 17.91 11.30 16.14
C HIS A 149 18.20 11.55 14.67
N LEU A 150 17.62 12.61 14.11
CA LEU A 150 17.81 13.01 12.73
C LEU A 150 19.00 13.99 12.60
N LYS A 151 19.63 14.02 11.42
CA LYS A 151 20.70 14.96 11.08
C LYS A 151 20.16 16.36 10.76
N GLN A 152 18.92 16.41 10.26
CA GLN A 152 18.15 17.62 9.96
C GLN A 152 16.67 17.30 10.05
N PRO A 153 15.78 18.28 10.22
CA PRO A 153 14.34 18.07 10.22
C PRO A 153 13.92 17.39 8.92
N TRP A 154 13.14 16.31 9.08
CA TRP A 154 12.64 15.54 7.94
C TRP A 154 11.16 15.20 8.15
N PRO A 155 10.24 16.06 7.64
CA PRO A 155 8.79 15.87 7.82
C PRO A 155 8.24 14.56 7.28
N ASP A 156 8.93 13.92 6.32
CA ASP A 156 8.53 12.64 5.72
C ASP A 156 9.04 11.40 6.47
N PHE A 157 9.71 11.56 7.62
CA PHE A 157 10.26 10.43 8.37
C PHE A 157 9.20 9.36 8.63
N MET A 158 8.03 9.72 9.17
CA MET A 158 6.96 8.77 9.47
C MET A 158 6.36 8.15 8.19
N SER A 159 6.25 8.90 7.10
CA SER A 159 5.73 8.40 5.81
C SER A 159 6.65 7.36 5.18
N VAL A 160 7.96 7.46 5.40
CA VAL A 160 8.95 6.48 4.90
C VAL A 160 9.14 5.34 5.91
N PHE A 161 9.32 5.66 7.18
CA PHE A 161 9.62 4.68 8.24
C PHE A 161 8.38 3.85 8.63
N GLY A 162 7.23 4.50 8.86
CA GLY A 162 6.03 3.91 9.44
C GLY A 162 5.04 3.32 8.42
N THR A 163 5.39 3.17 7.14
CA THR A 163 4.46 2.68 6.11
C THR A 163 5.00 1.46 5.37
N THR A 164 4.18 0.88 4.49
CA THR A 164 4.61 -0.18 3.59
C THR A 164 5.57 0.31 2.48
N ALA A 165 6.03 1.55 2.54
CA ALA A 165 7.05 2.06 1.61
C ALA A 165 8.42 1.40 1.85
N SER A 166 8.71 1.01 3.09
CA SER A 166 10.06 0.56 3.45
C SER A 166 10.15 -0.73 4.26
N ALA A 167 9.14 -1.11 5.02
CA ALA A 167 9.18 -2.15 6.06
C ALA A 167 10.19 -1.89 7.20
N ALA A 168 10.79 -0.71 7.29
CA ALA A 168 11.81 -0.41 8.28
C ALA A 168 11.29 -0.40 9.73
N ALA A 169 9.98 -0.17 9.92
CA ALA A 169 9.33 -0.19 11.22
C ALA A 169 8.87 -1.58 11.68
N TRP A 170 9.00 -2.63 10.86
CA TRP A 170 8.67 -4.03 11.21
C TRP A 170 9.80 -4.65 12.01
N ILE A 171 9.52 -5.04 13.24
CA ILE A 171 10.54 -5.40 14.22
C ILE A 171 10.78 -6.92 14.24
N VAL A 172 12.05 -7.30 14.31
CA VAL A 172 12.51 -8.69 14.39
C VAL A 172 13.25 -8.95 15.70
N PRO A 173 13.22 -10.18 16.26
CA PRO A 173 13.87 -10.52 17.51
C PRO A 173 15.40 -10.58 17.36
N LYS A 174 16.10 -9.61 17.96
CA LYS A 174 17.57 -9.48 17.90
C LYS A 174 18.29 -10.79 18.22
N LYS A 175 18.02 -11.36 19.39
CA LYS A 175 18.71 -12.56 19.87
C LYS A 175 18.55 -13.74 18.92
N TYR A 176 17.34 -13.95 18.40
CA TYR A 176 17.08 -15.04 17.49
C TYR A 176 17.80 -14.82 16.14
N VAL A 177 17.76 -13.62 15.60
CA VAL A 177 18.47 -13.31 14.34
C VAL A 177 19.99 -13.46 14.50
N GLU A 178 20.56 -13.01 15.63
CA GLU A 178 21.99 -13.19 15.95
C GLU A 178 22.37 -14.68 16.09
N GLN A 179 21.45 -15.51 16.60
CA GLN A 179 21.67 -16.94 16.77
C GLN A 179 21.66 -17.71 15.44
N VAL A 180 20.69 -17.41 14.54
CA VAL A 180 20.46 -18.21 13.31
C VAL A 180 21.07 -17.56 12.06
N GLY A 181 21.46 -16.31 12.14
CA GLY A 181 21.89 -15.50 11.01
C GLY A 181 20.77 -15.11 10.05
N ASP A 182 21.07 -14.23 9.10
CA ASP A 182 20.08 -13.73 8.14
C ASP A 182 19.44 -14.84 7.28
N ASP A 183 20.22 -15.82 6.83
CA ASP A 183 19.71 -16.91 6.01
C ASP A 183 18.89 -17.93 6.82
N GLY A 184 19.25 -18.14 8.09
CA GLY A 184 18.46 -18.95 9.03
C GLY A 184 17.12 -18.27 9.32
N PHE A 185 17.13 -16.96 9.52
CA PHE A 185 15.92 -16.18 9.76
C PHE A 185 14.94 -16.24 8.56
N LYS A 186 15.43 -16.13 7.31
CA LYS A 186 14.59 -16.26 6.11
C LYS A 186 13.97 -17.65 5.95
N LYS A 187 14.59 -18.70 6.48
CA LYS A 187 14.06 -20.06 6.45
C LYS A 187 13.01 -20.32 7.54
N ALA A 188 13.19 -19.70 8.70
CA ALA A 188 12.33 -19.87 9.87
C ALA A 188 12.08 -18.50 10.55
N PRO A 189 11.33 -17.59 9.90
CA PRO A 189 11.07 -16.26 10.45
C PRO A 189 10.24 -16.33 11.74
N ILE A 190 10.66 -15.56 12.72
CA ILE A 190 9.93 -15.29 13.96
C ILE A 190 9.59 -13.82 14.01
N GLY A 191 8.32 -13.50 14.22
CA GLY A 191 7.82 -12.14 14.34
C GLY A 191 6.91 -11.96 15.54
N ALA A 192 6.23 -10.81 15.60
CA ALA A 192 5.22 -10.47 16.60
C ALA A 192 3.83 -10.33 15.98
N GLY A 193 3.60 -10.89 14.80
CA GLY A 193 2.35 -10.82 14.05
C GLY A 193 1.26 -11.77 14.54
N PRO A 194 0.04 -11.67 13.97
CA PRO A 194 -1.11 -12.48 14.38
C PRO A 194 -0.99 -13.97 14.04
N TYR A 195 -0.10 -14.33 13.14
CA TYR A 195 0.14 -15.72 12.72
C TYR A 195 1.63 -16.05 12.80
N ARG A 196 1.97 -17.28 13.15
CA ARG A 196 3.33 -17.80 13.14
C ARG A 196 3.53 -18.82 12.01
N LEU A 197 4.72 -18.88 11.45
CA LEU A 197 5.07 -19.82 10.39
C LEU A 197 4.96 -21.27 10.90
N VAL A 198 4.28 -22.12 10.14
CA VAL A 198 4.23 -23.58 10.34
C VAL A 198 5.14 -24.29 9.34
N SER A 199 5.01 -23.96 8.07
CA SER A 199 5.82 -24.54 7.02
C SER A 199 5.90 -23.63 5.79
N TYR A 200 7.00 -23.77 5.06
CA TYR A 200 7.17 -23.13 3.76
C TYR A 200 7.72 -24.16 2.76
N LYS A 201 7.04 -24.33 1.64
CA LYS A 201 7.47 -25.13 0.49
C LYS A 201 7.77 -24.16 -0.67
N PRO A 202 9.06 -23.96 -1.01
CA PRO A 202 9.45 -23.04 -2.07
C PRO A 202 8.69 -23.27 -3.38
N GLY A 203 8.18 -22.18 -3.96
CA GLY A 203 7.41 -22.23 -5.20
C GLY A 203 5.97 -22.76 -5.06
N VAL A 204 5.58 -23.28 -3.91
CA VAL A 204 4.27 -23.91 -3.70
C VAL A 204 3.41 -23.11 -2.72
N GLU A 205 3.75 -23.17 -1.43
CA GLU A 205 2.90 -22.56 -0.41
C GLU A 205 3.67 -22.21 0.88
N LEU A 206 3.11 -21.24 1.61
CA LEU A 206 3.42 -20.93 3.00
C LEU A 206 2.19 -21.20 3.86
N VAL A 207 2.35 -21.92 4.95
CA VAL A 207 1.31 -22.20 5.94
C VAL A 207 1.66 -21.48 7.23
N ALA A 208 0.72 -20.70 7.76
CA ALA A 208 0.83 -20.02 9.04
C ALA A 208 -0.37 -20.36 9.91
N GLU A 209 -0.17 -20.42 11.23
CA GLU A 209 -1.24 -20.66 12.21
C GLU A 209 -1.40 -19.47 13.18
N ALA A 210 -2.61 -19.32 13.70
CA ALA A 210 -2.94 -18.26 14.65
C ALA A 210 -2.01 -18.28 15.86
N PHE A 211 -1.55 -17.11 16.28
CA PHE A 211 -0.73 -16.94 17.47
C PHE A 211 -1.60 -16.43 18.61
N ASP A 212 -1.87 -17.31 19.59
CA ASP A 212 -2.74 -17.03 20.73
C ASP A 212 -2.22 -15.88 21.62
N GLY A 213 -0.90 -15.64 21.56
CA GLY A 213 -0.25 -14.54 22.28
C GLY A 213 -0.26 -13.20 21.54
N TYR A 214 -1.00 -13.07 20.44
CA TYR A 214 -1.05 -11.81 19.68
C TYR A 214 -1.70 -10.70 20.51
N TRP A 215 -0.99 -9.60 20.64
CA TRP A 215 -1.32 -8.52 21.57
C TRP A 215 -2.60 -7.73 21.25
N ARG A 216 -3.00 -7.66 19.95
CA ARG A 216 -4.07 -6.79 19.50
C ARG A 216 -5.44 -7.49 19.55
N LYS A 217 -5.60 -8.57 18.82
CA LYS A 217 -6.84 -9.34 18.71
C LYS A 217 -6.52 -10.77 18.30
N ALA A 218 -7.04 -11.74 19.01
CA ALA A 218 -6.89 -13.13 18.62
C ALA A 218 -7.52 -13.37 17.23
N PRO A 219 -6.80 -13.99 16.26
CA PRO A 219 -7.37 -14.35 14.97
C PRO A 219 -8.52 -15.35 15.15
N ALA A 220 -9.63 -15.16 14.41
CA ALA A 220 -10.75 -16.11 14.40
C ALA A 220 -10.47 -17.33 13.50
N VAL A 221 -9.60 -17.20 12.51
CA VAL A 221 -9.22 -18.26 11.58
C VAL A 221 -7.95 -18.94 12.07
N LYS A 222 -7.99 -20.28 12.23
CA LYS A 222 -6.87 -21.05 12.80
C LYS A 222 -5.64 -21.09 11.88
N ARG A 223 -5.85 -21.23 10.56
CA ARG A 223 -4.76 -21.33 9.58
C ARG A 223 -4.99 -20.42 8.39
N VAL A 224 -3.89 -19.83 7.94
CA VAL A 224 -3.81 -19.09 6.69
C VAL A 224 -2.78 -19.78 5.80
N VAL A 225 -3.15 -20.06 4.55
CA VAL A 225 -2.29 -20.66 3.53
C VAL A 225 -2.13 -19.67 2.39
N PHE A 226 -0.90 -19.34 2.04
CA PHE A 226 -0.56 -18.54 0.88
C PHE A 226 0.01 -19.45 -0.20
N ARG A 227 -0.77 -19.71 -1.26
CA ARG A 227 -0.40 -20.61 -2.37
C ARG A 227 -0.03 -19.81 -3.61
N GLY A 228 1.17 -20.03 -4.16
CA GLY A 228 1.62 -19.42 -5.40
C GLY A 228 0.91 -20.01 -6.61
N LEU A 229 0.11 -19.22 -7.31
CA LEU A 229 -0.61 -19.57 -8.54
C LEU A 229 -0.46 -18.43 -9.56
N PRO A 230 0.73 -18.24 -10.17
CA PRO A 230 1.01 -17.07 -11.02
C PRO A 230 0.10 -16.96 -12.24
N ASP A 231 -0.34 -18.11 -12.83
CA ASP A 231 -1.26 -18.11 -13.96
C ASP A 231 -2.69 -17.78 -13.52
N GLU A 232 -3.30 -16.79 -14.17
CA GLU A 232 -4.62 -16.26 -13.81
C GLU A 232 -5.73 -17.30 -14.00
N THR A 233 -5.69 -18.06 -15.10
CA THR A 233 -6.71 -19.07 -15.44
C THR A 233 -6.68 -20.18 -14.40
N THR A 234 -5.48 -20.62 -14.00
CA THR A 234 -5.29 -21.61 -12.93
C THR A 234 -5.84 -21.11 -11.60
N ARG A 235 -5.61 -19.81 -11.25
CA ARG A 235 -6.17 -19.23 -10.02
C ARG A 235 -7.69 -19.22 -10.05
N ALA A 236 -8.29 -18.75 -11.15
CA ALA A 236 -9.74 -18.70 -11.30
C ALA A 236 -10.38 -20.09 -11.22
N ALA A 237 -9.77 -21.09 -11.88
CA ALA A 237 -10.22 -22.48 -11.80
C ALA A 237 -10.12 -23.04 -10.38
N ALA A 238 -9.05 -22.76 -9.65
CA ALA A 238 -8.87 -23.18 -8.26
C ALA A 238 -9.93 -22.56 -7.33
N LEU A 239 -10.28 -21.29 -7.52
CA LEU A 239 -11.35 -20.63 -6.77
C LEU A 239 -12.72 -21.29 -7.03
N LYS A 240 -13.03 -21.58 -8.30
CA LYS A 240 -14.29 -22.22 -8.69
C LYS A 240 -14.44 -23.64 -8.11
N ARG A 241 -13.35 -24.39 -8.00
CA ARG A 241 -13.35 -25.73 -7.37
C ARG A 241 -13.35 -25.67 -5.83
N GLY A 242 -13.07 -24.50 -5.23
CA GLY A 242 -12.90 -24.37 -3.78
C GLY A 242 -11.55 -24.82 -3.26
N ASP A 243 -10.54 -24.99 -4.13
CA ASP A 243 -9.16 -25.33 -3.74
C ASP A 243 -8.46 -24.15 -3.05
N VAL A 244 -8.92 -22.93 -3.34
CA VAL A 244 -8.55 -21.67 -2.69
C VAL A 244 -9.79 -20.85 -2.37
N ASP A 245 -9.69 -20.00 -1.37
CA ASP A 245 -10.82 -19.20 -0.86
C ASP A 245 -10.81 -17.76 -1.36
N VAL A 246 -9.63 -17.22 -1.62
CA VAL A 246 -9.43 -15.85 -2.13
C VAL A 246 -8.35 -15.87 -3.19
N ILE A 247 -8.57 -15.18 -4.30
CA ILE A 247 -7.54 -15.00 -5.33
C ILE A 247 -7.30 -13.52 -5.59
N PHE A 248 -6.03 -13.16 -5.79
CA PHE A 248 -5.63 -11.79 -6.08
C PHE A 248 -5.40 -11.56 -7.57
N GLN A 249 -5.62 -10.33 -7.98
CA GLN A 249 -5.28 -9.78 -9.29
C GLN A 249 -5.87 -10.60 -10.45
N VAL A 250 -7.15 -10.38 -10.68
CA VAL A 250 -7.86 -10.92 -11.84
C VAL A 250 -8.20 -9.80 -12.82
N SER A 251 -8.19 -10.11 -14.11
CA SER A 251 -8.60 -9.18 -15.18
C SER A 251 -10.11 -8.96 -15.19
N GLY A 252 -10.58 -7.91 -15.86
CA GLY A 252 -12.01 -7.61 -16.01
C GLY A 252 -12.81 -8.80 -16.55
N PRO A 253 -12.42 -9.45 -17.67
CA PRO A 253 -13.10 -10.61 -18.20
C PRO A 253 -13.20 -11.79 -17.21
N VAL A 254 -12.11 -12.12 -16.51
CA VAL A 254 -12.09 -13.19 -15.49
C VAL A 254 -12.95 -12.81 -14.28
N ALA A 255 -12.92 -11.56 -13.87
CA ALA A 255 -13.78 -11.07 -12.79
C ALA A 255 -15.28 -11.16 -13.14
N GLU A 256 -15.66 -10.85 -14.39
CA GLU A 256 -17.04 -11.06 -14.86
C GLU A 256 -17.45 -12.55 -14.81
N GLU A 257 -16.56 -13.45 -15.18
CA GLU A 257 -16.80 -14.90 -15.08
C GLU A 257 -16.98 -15.35 -13.62
N ILE A 258 -16.15 -14.87 -12.72
CA ILE A 258 -16.27 -15.13 -11.28
C ILE A 258 -17.62 -14.61 -10.76
N LYS A 259 -18.00 -13.39 -11.10
CA LYS A 259 -19.25 -12.76 -10.68
C LYS A 259 -20.49 -13.53 -11.12
N ARG A 260 -20.45 -14.18 -12.30
CA ARG A 260 -21.53 -15.03 -12.81
C ARG A 260 -21.57 -16.43 -12.18
N THR A 261 -20.52 -16.84 -11.47
CA THR A 261 -20.44 -18.15 -10.83
C THR A 261 -21.17 -18.10 -9.47
N PRO A 262 -22.20 -18.95 -9.24
CA PRO A 262 -22.95 -18.93 -7.99
C PRO A 262 -22.06 -19.09 -6.75
N GLY A 263 -22.30 -18.27 -5.74
CA GLY A 263 -21.56 -18.28 -4.47
C GLY A 263 -20.21 -17.57 -4.49
N LEU A 264 -19.66 -17.24 -5.65
CA LEU A 264 -18.46 -16.43 -5.76
C LEU A 264 -18.79 -14.93 -5.79
N ARG A 265 -17.86 -14.11 -5.35
CA ARG A 265 -17.96 -12.65 -5.46
C ARG A 265 -16.63 -12.02 -5.84
N VAL A 266 -16.70 -10.84 -6.45
CA VAL A 266 -15.55 -10.01 -6.77
C VAL A 266 -15.49 -8.85 -5.79
N VAL A 267 -14.31 -8.55 -5.29
CA VAL A 267 -14.00 -7.34 -4.50
C VAL A 267 -12.88 -6.57 -5.18
N GLY A 268 -12.93 -5.25 -5.11
CA GLY A 268 -11.95 -4.37 -5.74
C GLY A 268 -11.64 -3.18 -4.82
N PRO A 269 -10.65 -3.31 -3.93
CA PRO A 269 -10.25 -2.18 -3.09
C PRO A 269 -9.53 -1.12 -3.92
N VAL A 270 -9.93 0.15 -3.83
CA VAL A 270 -9.18 1.25 -4.44
C VAL A 270 -7.83 1.39 -3.75
N THR A 271 -6.76 1.41 -4.54
CA THR A 271 -5.39 1.43 -4.04
C THR A 271 -4.72 2.80 -4.16
N SER A 272 -3.48 2.90 -3.72
CA SER A 272 -2.62 4.06 -3.99
C SER A 272 -2.00 4.05 -5.39
N GLY A 273 -2.29 3.03 -6.21
CA GLY A 273 -1.81 2.92 -7.58
C GLY A 273 -2.60 3.84 -8.49
N VAL A 274 -2.00 4.91 -8.97
CA VAL A 274 -2.60 5.78 -9.98
C VAL A 274 -1.99 5.48 -11.33
N PHE A 275 -2.82 5.33 -12.35
CA PHE A 275 -2.41 5.30 -13.75
C PHE A 275 -2.51 6.67 -14.39
N TRP A 276 -1.52 7.00 -15.23
CA TRP A 276 -1.52 8.20 -16.06
C TRP A 276 -0.74 7.99 -17.37
N LEU A 277 -0.98 8.86 -18.35
CA LEU A 277 -0.07 9.03 -19.47
C LEU A 277 1.00 10.04 -19.09
N ASP A 278 2.26 9.68 -19.34
CA ASP A 278 3.41 10.57 -19.28
C ASP A 278 3.85 10.94 -20.69
N PHE A 279 3.88 12.23 -20.97
CA PHE A 279 4.32 12.81 -22.23
C PHE A 279 5.84 13.05 -22.16
N THR A 280 6.64 12.00 -22.40
CA THR A 280 8.08 12.02 -22.15
C THR A 280 8.83 13.06 -22.99
N GLU A 281 8.27 13.50 -24.11
CA GLU A 281 8.83 14.51 -25.00
C GLU A 281 8.26 15.93 -24.80
N GLN A 282 7.48 16.17 -23.74
CA GLN A 282 6.94 17.52 -23.45
C GLN A 282 8.01 18.59 -23.20
N TRP A 283 9.26 18.17 -23.06
CA TRP A 283 10.44 19.01 -22.80
C TRP A 283 11.29 19.25 -24.06
N ASP A 284 10.97 18.60 -25.19
CA ASP A 284 11.63 18.80 -26.47
C ASP A 284 10.91 19.87 -27.29
N PRO A 285 11.54 21.03 -27.61
CA PRO A 285 10.92 22.10 -28.39
C PRO A 285 10.48 21.68 -29.79
N LYS A 286 10.99 20.55 -30.30
CA LYS A 286 10.64 20.01 -31.61
C LYS A 286 9.46 19.05 -31.59
N SER A 287 9.08 18.58 -30.40
CA SER A 287 7.98 17.62 -30.26
C SER A 287 6.62 18.32 -30.19
N PRO A 288 5.59 17.81 -30.86
CA PRO A 288 4.21 18.27 -30.67
C PRO A 288 3.77 18.26 -29.19
N TRP A 289 4.30 17.35 -28.40
CA TRP A 289 3.99 17.22 -26.97
C TRP A 289 4.46 18.40 -26.12
N GLN A 290 5.34 19.27 -26.63
CA GLN A 290 5.75 20.50 -25.96
C GLN A 290 4.58 21.48 -25.78
N ASP A 291 3.65 21.52 -26.77
CA ASP A 291 2.46 22.35 -26.67
C ASP A 291 1.46 21.76 -25.65
N ARG A 292 1.12 22.55 -24.65
CA ARG A 292 0.14 22.19 -23.62
C ARG A 292 -1.22 21.79 -24.23
N ARG A 293 -1.67 22.46 -25.31
CA ARG A 293 -2.96 22.19 -25.98
C ARG A 293 -2.99 20.78 -26.56
N VAL A 294 -1.86 20.29 -27.09
CA VAL A 294 -1.72 18.91 -27.58
C VAL A 294 -1.88 17.91 -26.44
N ARG A 295 -1.27 18.16 -25.28
CA ARG A 295 -1.41 17.29 -24.11
C ARG A 295 -2.84 17.31 -23.55
N GLN A 296 -3.48 18.48 -23.52
CA GLN A 296 -4.90 18.62 -23.15
C GLN A 296 -5.83 17.89 -24.13
N ALA A 297 -5.51 17.90 -25.41
CA ALA A 297 -6.27 17.14 -26.42
C ALA A 297 -6.16 15.63 -26.17
N ALA A 298 -4.97 15.11 -25.88
CA ALA A 298 -4.79 13.71 -25.53
C ALA A 298 -5.57 13.34 -24.24
N ASP A 299 -5.58 14.21 -23.25
CA ASP A 299 -6.30 14.02 -22.00
C ASP A 299 -7.83 13.97 -22.20
N LEU A 300 -8.39 14.87 -23.01
CA LEU A 300 -9.81 14.91 -23.37
C LEU A 300 -10.25 13.76 -24.30
N ALA A 301 -9.32 13.15 -25.03
CA ALA A 301 -9.62 12.05 -25.95
C ALA A 301 -9.94 10.74 -25.25
N ILE A 302 -9.66 10.60 -23.95
CA ILE A 302 -9.75 9.32 -23.22
C ILE A 302 -11.10 9.19 -22.51
N ASP A 303 -11.90 8.19 -22.89
CA ASP A 303 -13.07 7.77 -22.13
C ASP A 303 -12.66 6.92 -20.91
N ARG A 304 -12.39 7.61 -19.82
CA ARG A 304 -11.97 6.98 -18.55
C ARG A 304 -13.04 6.10 -17.95
N ARG A 305 -14.32 6.38 -18.21
CA ARG A 305 -15.44 5.56 -17.67
C ARG A 305 -15.52 4.24 -18.40
N ALA A 306 -15.48 4.27 -19.72
CA ALA A 306 -15.48 3.04 -20.54
C ALA A 306 -14.23 2.20 -20.27
N LEU A 307 -13.05 2.83 -20.16
CA LEU A 307 -11.80 2.16 -19.82
C LEU A 307 -11.89 1.49 -18.42
N ASN A 308 -12.36 2.20 -17.41
CA ASN A 308 -12.55 1.69 -16.07
C ASN A 308 -13.54 0.50 -16.04
N GLN A 309 -14.63 0.61 -16.79
CA GLN A 309 -15.62 -0.47 -16.89
C GLN A 309 -15.01 -1.75 -17.50
N ALA A 310 -14.22 -1.60 -18.57
CA ALA A 310 -13.59 -2.74 -19.24
C ALA A 310 -12.50 -3.40 -18.39
N GLU A 311 -11.63 -2.61 -17.77
CA GLU A 311 -10.45 -3.11 -17.06
C GLU A 311 -10.73 -3.54 -15.61
N THR A 312 -11.64 -2.84 -14.90
CA THR A 312 -11.84 -3.03 -13.47
C THR A 312 -13.33 -3.05 -13.05
N LEU A 313 -14.24 -3.34 -13.98
CA LEU A 313 -15.69 -3.39 -13.73
C LEU A 313 -16.26 -2.10 -13.09
N GLY A 314 -15.66 -0.96 -13.41
CA GLY A 314 -16.03 0.33 -12.83
C GLY A 314 -15.57 0.55 -11.39
N MET A 315 -14.81 -0.39 -10.79
CA MET A 315 -14.41 -0.33 -9.37
C MET A 315 -13.26 0.64 -9.10
N SER A 316 -12.46 1.01 -10.11
CA SER A 316 -11.41 2.01 -9.96
C SER A 316 -11.98 3.41 -9.78
N ARG A 317 -11.28 4.26 -9.07
CA ARG A 317 -11.67 5.65 -8.85
C ARG A 317 -11.05 6.57 -9.89
N LEU A 318 -11.86 7.22 -10.70
CA LEU A 318 -11.38 8.21 -11.66
C LEU A 318 -10.70 9.39 -10.93
N THR A 319 -9.63 9.92 -11.49
CA THR A 319 -8.87 11.03 -10.89
C THR A 319 -8.27 11.96 -11.94
N GLY A 320 -8.15 13.24 -11.63
CA GLY A 320 -7.45 14.25 -12.42
C GLY A 320 -6.02 14.55 -11.92
N GLY A 321 -5.54 13.83 -10.89
CA GLY A 321 -4.20 14.01 -10.32
C GLY A 321 -3.41 12.72 -10.26
N ILE A 322 -2.08 12.82 -10.19
CA ILE A 322 -1.18 11.67 -10.00
C ILE A 322 -1.00 11.28 -8.52
N VAL A 323 -1.48 12.12 -7.59
CA VAL A 323 -1.49 11.86 -6.16
C VAL A 323 -2.82 11.20 -5.78
N PRO A 324 -2.83 9.97 -5.22
CA PRO A 324 -4.07 9.31 -4.85
C PRO A 324 -4.76 10.02 -3.68
N ARG A 325 -6.10 10.03 -3.67
CA ARG A 325 -6.93 10.78 -2.70
C ARG A 325 -6.71 10.37 -1.23
N ASN A 326 -6.23 9.16 -1.00
CA ASN A 326 -5.94 8.66 0.36
C ASN A 326 -4.56 9.06 0.90
N PHE A 327 -3.75 9.77 0.12
CA PHE A 327 -2.47 10.28 0.60
C PHE A 327 -2.64 11.55 1.42
N GLU A 328 -1.85 11.69 2.46
CA GLU A 328 -1.74 12.97 3.18
C GLU A 328 -1.33 14.07 2.21
N PHE A 329 -1.94 15.25 2.34
CA PHE A 329 -1.77 16.41 1.45
C PHE A 329 -2.21 16.17 0.00
N ALA A 330 -3.06 15.19 -0.27
CA ALA A 330 -3.65 15.03 -1.59
C ALA A 330 -4.64 16.15 -1.89
N LEU A 331 -4.52 16.75 -3.06
CA LEU A 331 -5.52 17.66 -3.60
C LEU A 331 -6.52 16.85 -4.44
N ALA A 332 -7.80 16.95 -4.13
CA ALA A 332 -8.83 16.34 -4.95
C ALA A 332 -8.95 17.12 -6.27
N ILE A 333 -8.55 16.49 -7.36
CA ILE A 333 -8.64 17.03 -8.72
C ILE A 333 -9.59 16.13 -9.50
N GLU A 334 -10.64 16.73 -10.08
CA GLU A 334 -11.61 15.99 -10.88
C GLU A 334 -10.99 15.55 -12.22
N PRO A 335 -11.35 14.35 -12.71
CA PRO A 335 -10.85 13.86 -14.00
C PRO A 335 -11.37 14.70 -15.15
N SER A 336 -10.56 14.88 -16.20
CA SER A 336 -10.98 15.54 -17.43
C SER A 336 -12.16 14.80 -18.06
N PRO A 337 -13.14 15.51 -18.63
CA PRO A 337 -14.25 14.89 -19.34
C PRO A 337 -13.78 14.23 -20.64
N TYR A 338 -14.53 13.24 -21.12
CA TYR A 338 -14.35 12.71 -22.45
C TYR A 338 -15.01 13.64 -23.47
N ASP A 339 -14.20 14.32 -24.27
CA ASP A 339 -14.67 15.24 -25.30
C ASP A 339 -13.72 15.22 -26.53
N PRO A 340 -13.88 14.23 -27.42
CA PRO A 340 -13.03 14.14 -28.60
C PRO A 340 -13.26 15.31 -29.62
N GLY A 341 -14.41 15.99 -29.56
CA GLY A 341 -14.67 17.18 -30.36
C GLY A 341 -13.78 18.34 -29.95
N LYS A 342 -13.75 18.65 -28.65
CA LYS A 342 -12.87 19.67 -28.08
C LYS A 342 -11.40 19.29 -28.20
N ALA A 343 -11.06 18.00 -28.10
CA ALA A 343 -9.70 17.51 -28.32
C ALA A 343 -9.21 17.84 -29.74
N LYS A 344 -10.03 17.59 -30.78
CA LYS A 344 -9.72 17.95 -32.17
C LYS A 344 -9.56 19.46 -32.36
N GLN A 345 -10.39 20.27 -31.68
CA GLN A 345 -10.24 21.73 -31.71
C GLN A 345 -8.90 22.17 -31.12
N PHE A 346 -8.50 21.63 -29.94
CA PHE A 346 -7.20 21.94 -29.35
C PHE A 346 -6.01 21.54 -30.23
N LEU A 347 -6.13 20.41 -30.96
CA LEU A 347 -5.11 20.03 -31.93
C LEU A 347 -5.05 21.02 -33.10
N ALA A 348 -6.19 21.43 -33.62
CA ALA A 348 -6.25 22.42 -34.71
C ALA A 348 -5.65 23.77 -34.27
N ASP A 349 -6.00 24.26 -33.09
CA ASP A 349 -5.47 25.49 -32.51
C ASP A 349 -3.95 25.42 -32.25
N ALA A 350 -3.43 24.21 -32.02
CA ALA A 350 -1.99 23.93 -31.85
C ALA A 350 -1.25 23.75 -33.19
N GLY A 351 -1.95 23.82 -34.35
CA GLY A 351 -1.35 23.66 -35.69
C GLY A 351 -1.42 22.24 -36.24
N TYR A 352 -2.18 21.33 -35.59
CA TYR A 352 -2.33 19.93 -36.01
C TYR A 352 -3.78 19.55 -36.36
N PRO A 353 -4.47 20.25 -37.31
CA PRO A 353 -5.88 20.01 -37.62
C PRO A 353 -6.16 18.59 -38.15
N ASN A 354 -5.15 17.94 -38.75
CA ASN A 354 -5.23 16.56 -39.24
C ASN A 354 -4.55 15.54 -38.29
N GLY A 355 -4.24 15.97 -37.08
CA GLY A 355 -3.45 15.18 -36.12
C GLY A 355 -1.97 15.06 -36.51
N PHE A 356 -1.26 14.13 -35.88
CA PHE A 356 0.18 13.92 -36.09
C PHE A 356 0.59 12.49 -35.75
N ASP A 357 1.81 12.10 -36.13
CA ASP A 357 2.48 10.87 -35.66
C ASP A 357 3.19 11.19 -34.34
N SER A 358 2.69 10.63 -33.26
CA SER A 358 3.21 10.85 -31.90
C SER A 358 4.46 10.01 -31.58
N GLY A 359 4.93 9.20 -32.52
CA GLY A 359 6.02 8.28 -32.30
C GLY A 359 5.62 7.01 -31.54
N ASP A 360 6.42 6.61 -30.57
CA ASP A 360 6.20 5.37 -29.84
C ASP A 360 5.27 5.57 -28.64
N PHE A 361 4.45 4.55 -28.35
CA PHE A 361 3.55 4.46 -27.21
C PHE A 361 3.91 3.21 -26.39
N TYR A 362 4.24 3.39 -25.13
CA TYR A 362 4.73 2.34 -24.25
C TYR A 362 3.67 1.97 -23.19
N PRO A 363 2.91 0.86 -23.37
CA PRO A 363 2.07 0.32 -22.31
C PRO A 363 2.89 -0.10 -21.10
N TYR A 364 2.35 0.12 -19.89
CA TYR A 364 2.99 -0.38 -18.67
C TYR A 364 2.77 -1.89 -18.51
N PRO A 365 3.83 -2.70 -18.42
CA PRO A 365 3.67 -4.15 -18.24
C PRO A 365 3.11 -4.52 -16.86
N PRO A 366 2.14 -5.44 -16.73
CA PRO A 366 1.55 -6.28 -17.81
C PRO A 366 0.23 -5.75 -18.41
N TYR A 367 -0.11 -4.48 -18.26
CA TYR A 367 -1.40 -3.88 -18.64
C TYR A 367 -1.44 -3.50 -20.15
N PHE A 368 -1.18 -4.49 -21.00
CA PHE A 368 -1.07 -4.25 -22.45
C PHE A 368 -2.42 -3.92 -23.09
N SER A 369 -3.50 -4.60 -22.68
CA SER A 369 -4.88 -4.34 -23.16
C SER A 369 -5.30 -2.89 -22.92
N MET A 370 -5.02 -2.37 -21.72
CA MET A 370 -5.27 -0.97 -21.39
C MET A 370 -4.45 -0.04 -22.28
N GLY A 371 -3.19 -0.37 -22.55
CA GLY A 371 -2.34 0.39 -23.45
C GLY A 371 -2.88 0.45 -24.88
N GLU A 372 -3.38 -0.65 -25.42
CA GLU A 372 -4.03 -0.73 -26.73
C GLU A 372 -5.30 0.13 -26.78
N ALA A 373 -6.15 0.06 -25.75
CA ALA A 373 -7.34 0.89 -25.64
C ALA A 373 -7.00 2.39 -25.61
N LEU A 374 -5.97 2.78 -24.84
CA LEU A 374 -5.50 4.17 -24.76
C LEU A 374 -4.97 4.69 -26.12
N ALA A 375 -4.16 3.88 -26.81
CA ALA A 375 -3.70 4.22 -28.17
C ALA A 375 -4.89 4.36 -29.14
N GLY A 376 -5.92 3.51 -29.00
CA GLY A 376 -7.17 3.61 -29.75
C GLY A 376 -7.91 4.93 -29.50
N TYR A 377 -8.02 5.39 -28.25
CA TYR A 377 -8.62 6.70 -27.94
C TYR A 377 -7.84 7.86 -28.57
N LEU A 378 -6.51 7.83 -28.53
CA LEU A 378 -5.68 8.84 -29.20
C LEU A 378 -5.88 8.83 -30.72
N GLN A 379 -6.04 7.65 -31.33
CA GLN A 379 -6.31 7.49 -32.75
C GLN A 379 -7.65 8.13 -33.19
N VAL A 380 -8.69 8.16 -32.35
CA VAL A 380 -9.99 8.79 -32.62
C VAL A 380 -9.83 10.30 -32.92
N VAL A 381 -8.83 10.92 -32.31
CA VAL A 381 -8.49 12.34 -32.54
C VAL A 381 -7.29 12.53 -33.47
N ASN A 382 -6.94 11.49 -34.24
CA ASN A 382 -5.83 11.47 -35.19
C ASN A 382 -4.42 11.64 -34.57
N ILE A 383 -4.23 11.37 -33.29
CA ILE A 383 -2.91 11.18 -32.68
C ILE A 383 -2.53 9.72 -32.93
N ARG A 384 -1.64 9.49 -33.92
CA ARG A 384 -1.23 8.14 -34.33
C ARG A 384 0.04 7.72 -33.60
N SER A 385 0.01 6.54 -32.96
CA SER A 385 1.11 6.02 -32.16
C SER A 385 1.51 4.60 -32.60
N ARG A 386 2.78 4.25 -32.41
CA ARG A 386 3.27 2.88 -32.58
C ARG A 386 3.43 2.23 -31.20
N ILE A 387 2.63 1.21 -30.92
CA ILE A 387 2.71 0.47 -29.64
C ILE A 387 4.04 -0.29 -29.59
N ARG A 388 4.78 -0.09 -28.47
CA ARG A 388 6.05 -0.75 -28.16
C ARG A 388 5.92 -1.47 -26.81
N THR A 389 5.68 -2.75 -26.85
CA THR A 389 5.67 -3.58 -25.64
C THR A 389 7.09 -3.89 -25.20
N MET A 390 7.28 -3.89 -23.88
CA MET A 390 8.56 -4.18 -23.23
C MET A 390 8.33 -5.15 -22.06
N GLU A 391 9.40 -5.84 -21.66
CA GLU A 391 9.40 -6.53 -20.36
C GLU A 391 9.47 -5.47 -19.24
N ARG A 392 8.92 -5.78 -18.05
CA ARG A 392 8.75 -4.81 -16.98
C ARG A 392 10.07 -4.18 -16.49
N ALA A 393 11.11 -4.99 -16.28
CA ALA A 393 12.40 -4.49 -15.81
C ALA A 393 13.07 -3.60 -16.88
N ALA A 394 12.96 -3.98 -18.16
CA ALA A 394 13.45 -3.19 -19.28
C ALA A 394 12.69 -1.85 -19.41
N PHE A 395 11.35 -1.86 -19.24
CA PHE A 395 10.54 -0.64 -19.22
C PHE A 395 11.00 0.31 -18.10
N LEU A 396 11.09 -0.17 -16.85
CA LEU A 396 11.47 0.65 -15.69
C LEU A 396 12.90 1.20 -15.83
N THR A 397 13.82 0.40 -16.37
CA THR A 397 15.19 0.84 -16.64
C THR A 397 15.22 1.93 -17.70
N SER A 398 14.55 1.71 -18.84
CA SER A 398 14.49 2.69 -19.93
C SER A 398 13.80 3.99 -19.50
N TYR A 399 12.75 3.89 -18.68
CA TYR A 399 12.06 5.05 -18.14
C TYR A 399 12.96 5.86 -17.21
N ARG A 400 13.68 5.21 -16.29
CA ARG A 400 14.65 5.84 -15.39
C ARG A 400 15.82 6.48 -16.15
N GLU A 401 16.30 5.81 -17.20
CA GLU A 401 17.40 6.30 -18.05
C GLU A 401 16.96 7.35 -19.08
N LYS A 402 15.67 7.77 -19.07
CA LYS A 402 15.09 8.77 -19.99
C LYS A 402 15.16 8.35 -21.46
N LYS A 403 15.07 7.04 -21.74
CA LYS A 403 15.17 6.47 -23.09
C LYS A 403 13.82 6.31 -23.80
N LEU A 404 12.69 6.38 -23.07
CA LEU A 404 11.38 6.33 -23.70
C LEU A 404 11.10 7.65 -24.40
N ARG A 405 10.59 7.57 -25.65
CA ARG A 405 10.25 8.71 -26.50
C ARG A 405 8.79 8.64 -26.93
N GLY A 406 8.05 9.73 -26.79
CA GLY A 406 6.63 9.82 -27.13
C GLY A 406 5.75 9.75 -25.88
N VAL A 407 4.95 8.70 -25.73
CA VAL A 407 4.00 8.55 -24.62
C VAL A 407 4.25 7.25 -23.86
N ALA A 408 4.29 7.32 -22.55
CA ALA A 408 4.35 6.14 -21.69
C ALA A 408 3.12 6.06 -20.79
N VAL A 409 2.53 4.87 -20.64
CA VAL A 409 1.59 4.58 -19.57
C VAL A 409 2.40 4.30 -18.31
N VAL A 410 2.06 4.93 -17.22
CA VAL A 410 2.77 4.78 -15.95
C VAL A 410 1.79 4.46 -14.84
N ILE A 411 2.19 3.60 -13.93
CA ILE A 411 1.53 3.42 -12.63
C ILE A 411 2.56 3.55 -11.50
N ASN A 412 2.16 4.22 -10.43
CA ASN A 412 2.90 4.19 -9.19
C ASN A 412 1.96 3.81 -8.04
N GLY A 413 2.26 2.69 -7.40
CA GLY A 413 1.49 2.13 -6.27
C GLY A 413 2.23 2.22 -4.94
N THR A 414 3.40 2.90 -4.87
CA THR A 414 4.14 3.03 -3.60
C THR A 414 3.35 3.86 -2.60
N SER A 415 3.46 3.46 -1.34
CA SER A 415 2.88 4.19 -0.20
C SER A 415 3.64 5.48 0.07
N GLY A 416 3.01 6.38 0.82
CA GLY A 416 3.61 7.64 1.21
C GLY A 416 2.58 8.75 1.37
N ASN A 417 2.99 9.95 1.02
CA ASN A 417 2.16 11.17 0.99
C ASN A 417 2.32 11.89 -0.36
N ALA A 418 1.71 13.07 -0.51
CA ALA A 418 1.80 13.84 -1.75
C ALA A 418 3.26 14.19 -2.14
N ALA A 419 4.12 14.51 -1.17
CA ALA A 419 5.52 14.84 -1.45
C ALA A 419 6.27 13.64 -2.02
N THR A 420 6.15 12.46 -1.41
CA THR A 420 6.82 11.24 -1.86
C THR A 420 6.33 10.76 -3.24
N ARG A 421 5.04 11.05 -3.58
CA ARG A 421 4.49 10.76 -4.91
C ARG A 421 5.00 11.73 -5.97
N LEU A 422 5.10 13.02 -5.66
CA LEU A 422 5.52 14.05 -6.60
C LEU A 422 7.02 14.02 -6.88
N ALA A 423 7.84 13.82 -5.85
CA ALA A 423 9.30 13.87 -5.95
C ALA A 423 9.90 13.14 -7.17
N PRO A 424 9.57 11.86 -7.44
CA PRO A 424 10.19 11.12 -8.53
C PRO A 424 9.89 11.67 -9.93
N TYR A 425 8.79 12.43 -10.11
CA TYR A 425 8.25 12.78 -11.43
C TYR A 425 8.34 14.27 -11.78
N VAL A 426 8.41 15.16 -10.77
CA VAL A 426 8.30 16.61 -11.02
C VAL A 426 9.47 17.41 -10.48
N THR A 427 10.43 16.81 -9.75
CA THR A 427 11.59 17.50 -9.21
C THR A 427 12.84 17.28 -10.05
N ARG A 428 13.83 18.17 -9.92
CA ARG A 428 15.13 18.06 -10.59
C ARG A 428 15.87 16.76 -10.23
N ALA A 429 15.79 16.31 -8.99
CA ALA A 429 16.39 15.07 -8.51
C ALA A 429 15.50 13.83 -8.82
N GLY A 430 14.33 14.01 -9.42
CA GLY A 430 13.35 12.95 -9.64
C GLY A 430 13.84 11.88 -10.61
N ALA A 431 13.84 10.62 -10.16
CA ALA A 431 14.34 9.49 -10.93
C ALA A 431 13.63 9.32 -12.28
N TYR A 432 12.38 9.75 -12.38
CA TYR A 432 11.51 9.61 -13.56
C TYR A 432 11.15 10.96 -14.22
N ALA A 433 11.65 12.09 -13.71
CA ALA A 433 11.38 13.39 -14.30
C ALA A 433 12.22 13.59 -15.57
N TYR A 434 11.58 13.72 -16.74
CA TYR A 434 12.25 13.97 -18.03
C TYR A 434 12.66 15.44 -18.19
N GLY A 435 12.10 16.31 -17.41
CA GLY A 435 12.40 17.74 -17.31
C GLY A 435 11.79 18.31 -16.03
N VAL A 436 12.01 19.59 -15.79
CA VAL A 436 11.56 20.24 -14.57
C VAL A 436 11.00 21.62 -14.84
N VAL A 437 9.95 21.98 -14.13
CA VAL A 437 9.45 23.35 -14.01
C VAL A 437 10.13 24.00 -12.81
N PRO A 438 10.96 25.05 -12.99
CA PRO A 438 11.74 25.63 -11.88
C PRO A 438 10.90 26.03 -10.66
N GLU A 439 9.71 26.61 -10.88
CA GLU A 439 8.80 27.03 -9.82
C GLU A 439 8.27 25.83 -9.00
N ILE A 440 8.01 24.70 -9.66
CA ILE A 440 7.59 23.46 -8.98
C ILE A 440 8.75 22.91 -8.12
N ASP A 441 9.97 22.91 -8.65
CA ASP A 441 11.16 22.45 -7.91
C ASP A 441 11.42 23.34 -6.68
N ASP A 442 11.31 24.67 -6.81
CA ASP A 442 11.44 25.61 -5.68
C ASP A 442 10.39 25.36 -4.60
N LEU A 443 9.12 25.26 -4.97
CA LEU A 443 8.04 24.93 -4.03
C LEU A 443 8.30 23.58 -3.35
N PHE A 444 8.83 22.61 -4.09
CA PHE A 444 9.15 21.30 -3.54
C PHE A 444 10.29 21.37 -2.51
N GLN A 445 11.35 22.14 -2.78
CA GLN A 445 12.46 22.34 -1.82
C GLN A 445 12.00 23.06 -0.55
N ARG A 446 11.06 23.99 -0.67
CA ARG A 446 10.48 24.71 0.48
C ARG A 446 9.63 23.77 1.34
N GLN A 447 8.72 22.96 0.75
CA GLN A 447 7.90 22.04 1.50
C GLN A 447 8.73 20.94 2.21
N ALA A 448 9.87 20.54 1.64
CA ALA A 448 10.73 19.50 2.22
C ALA A 448 11.34 19.89 3.58
N ARG A 449 11.37 21.19 3.90
CA ARG A 449 11.90 21.75 5.16
C ARG A 449 10.80 22.33 6.07
N GLU A 450 9.56 22.40 5.59
CA GLU A 450 8.45 23.03 6.32
C GLU A 450 7.88 22.08 7.37
N LEU A 451 7.96 22.45 8.63
CA LEU A 451 7.42 21.69 9.77
C LEU A 451 5.97 22.05 10.09
N ASP A 452 5.52 23.25 9.72
CA ASP A 452 4.12 23.63 9.87
C ASP A 452 3.28 22.87 8.85
N ARG A 453 2.39 22.00 9.35
CA ARG A 453 1.58 21.12 8.52
C ARG A 453 0.70 21.87 7.52
N ALA A 454 0.09 22.97 7.92
CA ALA A 454 -0.82 23.74 7.06
C ALA A 454 -0.06 24.47 5.95
N LYS A 455 1.10 25.04 6.25
CA LYS A 455 1.96 25.66 5.25
C LYS A 455 2.50 24.62 4.27
N ARG A 456 2.93 23.45 4.76
CA ARG A 456 3.38 22.34 3.93
C ARG A 456 2.29 21.85 2.98
N GLU A 457 1.07 21.66 3.48
CA GLU A 457 -0.11 21.31 2.69
C GLU A 457 -0.37 22.33 1.58
N SER A 458 -0.33 23.63 1.92
CA SER A 458 -0.50 24.71 0.95
C SER A 458 0.52 24.67 -0.19
N LEU A 459 1.81 24.43 0.13
CA LEU A 459 2.87 24.29 -0.87
C LEU A 459 2.64 23.07 -1.77
N LEU A 460 2.29 21.93 -1.19
CA LEU A 460 2.00 20.71 -1.94
C LEU A 460 0.74 20.82 -2.80
N HIS A 461 -0.28 21.51 -2.34
CA HIS A 461 -1.46 21.83 -3.14
C HIS A 461 -1.15 22.76 -4.32
N GLN A 462 -0.25 23.73 -4.15
CA GLN A 462 0.20 24.59 -5.24
C GLN A 462 0.92 23.78 -6.31
N ILE A 463 1.83 22.88 -5.92
CA ILE A 463 2.51 21.98 -6.87
C ILE A 463 1.50 21.14 -7.64
N GLN A 464 0.54 20.50 -6.97
CA GLN A 464 -0.47 19.65 -7.61
C GLN A 464 -1.35 20.43 -8.60
N ARG A 465 -1.76 21.67 -8.26
CA ARG A 465 -2.47 22.55 -9.18
C ARG A 465 -1.62 22.88 -10.42
N MET A 466 -0.37 23.26 -10.24
CA MET A 466 0.53 23.60 -11.34
C MET A 466 0.77 22.40 -12.28
N VAL A 467 0.94 21.20 -11.73
CA VAL A 467 1.09 19.96 -12.50
C VAL A 467 -0.16 19.71 -13.36
N HIS A 468 -1.35 19.85 -12.79
CA HIS A 468 -2.62 19.70 -13.50
C HIS A 468 -2.84 20.78 -14.54
N GLU A 469 -2.72 22.07 -14.18
CA GLU A 469 -2.94 23.20 -15.07
C GLU A 469 -1.99 23.22 -16.27
N ARG A 470 -0.77 22.72 -16.10
CA ARG A 470 0.22 22.59 -17.17
C ARG A 470 -0.01 21.34 -18.03
N ALA A 471 -1.00 20.51 -17.69
CA ALA A 471 -1.26 19.21 -18.32
C ALA A 471 0.05 18.38 -18.45
N MET A 472 0.84 18.33 -17.37
CA MET A 472 2.11 17.59 -17.40
C MET A 472 1.89 16.08 -17.57
N PHE A 473 0.75 15.58 -17.11
CA PHE A 473 0.30 14.20 -17.21
C PHE A 473 -1.17 14.16 -17.61
N ALA A 474 -1.64 13.01 -18.12
CA ALA A 474 -3.06 12.71 -18.26
C ALA A 474 -3.45 11.59 -17.28
N PRO A 475 -3.90 11.92 -16.06
CA PRO A 475 -4.30 10.93 -15.07
C PRO A 475 -5.54 10.16 -15.52
N LEU A 476 -5.62 8.87 -15.14
CA LEU A 476 -6.71 7.99 -15.53
C LEU A 476 -7.59 7.65 -14.34
N TYR A 477 -7.09 6.78 -13.48
CA TYR A 477 -7.78 6.33 -12.26
C TYR A 477 -6.80 5.79 -11.21
N GLU A 478 -7.27 5.80 -9.96
CA GLU A 478 -6.69 5.03 -8.86
C GLU A 478 -7.14 3.58 -9.03
N LEU A 479 -6.19 2.68 -9.26
CA LEU A 479 -6.44 1.28 -9.59
C LEU A 479 -7.16 0.56 -8.45
N SER A 480 -8.18 -0.21 -8.81
CA SER A 480 -8.83 -1.22 -7.98
C SER A 480 -8.46 -2.60 -8.51
N PRO A 481 -7.39 -3.24 -8.00
CA PRO A 481 -7.09 -4.61 -8.39
C PRO A 481 -8.22 -5.54 -7.95
N LEU A 482 -8.77 -6.27 -8.90
CA LEU A 482 -9.89 -7.17 -8.63
C LEU A 482 -9.40 -8.44 -7.94
N ALA A 483 -10.17 -8.91 -6.97
CA ALA A 483 -9.95 -10.15 -6.24
C ALA A 483 -11.22 -11.00 -6.23
N GLY A 484 -11.07 -12.31 -6.45
CA GLY A 484 -12.16 -13.27 -6.34
C GLY A 484 -12.24 -13.84 -4.93
N VAL A 485 -13.45 -14.01 -4.40
CA VAL A 485 -13.70 -14.50 -3.04
C VAL A 485 -14.72 -15.63 -3.07
N GLY A 486 -14.38 -16.75 -2.45
CA GLY A 486 -15.17 -17.96 -2.36
C GLY A 486 -16.32 -17.90 -1.36
N PRO A 487 -17.25 -18.88 -1.42
CA PRO A 487 -18.50 -18.83 -0.67
C PRO A 487 -18.33 -18.97 0.84
N ARG A 488 -17.27 -19.65 1.30
CA ARG A 488 -17.00 -19.87 2.74
C ARG A 488 -16.50 -18.63 3.48
N VAL A 489 -15.97 -17.63 2.75
CA VAL A 489 -15.38 -16.45 3.37
C VAL A 489 -16.44 -15.42 3.67
N GLU A 490 -16.58 -15.04 4.94
CA GLU A 490 -17.40 -13.91 5.39
C GLU A 490 -16.61 -12.60 5.19
N GLN A 491 -15.46 -12.49 5.83
CA GLN A 491 -14.55 -11.34 5.75
C GLN A 491 -13.18 -11.77 5.21
N PRO A 492 -12.84 -11.39 3.96
CA PRO A 492 -11.54 -11.73 3.37
C PRO A 492 -10.40 -10.82 3.87
N ALA A 493 -10.71 -9.80 4.69
CA ALA A 493 -9.84 -8.73 5.11
C ALA A 493 -9.25 -7.87 3.96
N VAL A 494 -9.45 -8.27 2.71
CA VAL A 494 -9.05 -7.51 1.51
C VAL A 494 -9.80 -6.20 1.45
N GLY A 495 -9.08 -5.10 1.24
CA GLY A 495 -9.66 -3.75 1.14
C GLY A 495 -9.91 -3.06 2.49
N LEU A 496 -9.60 -3.69 3.61
CA LEU A 496 -9.68 -3.03 4.93
C LEU A 496 -8.61 -1.95 5.12
N LEU A 497 -7.51 -2.05 4.40
CA LEU A 497 -6.43 -1.07 4.42
C LEU A 497 -6.52 -0.17 3.17
N PRO A 498 -6.91 1.09 3.31
CA PRO A 498 -6.97 2.00 2.17
C PRO A 498 -5.62 2.12 1.47
N GLY A 499 -5.61 1.87 0.17
CA GLY A 499 -4.38 1.95 -0.63
C GLY A 499 -3.56 0.66 -0.73
N PHE A 500 -3.92 -0.42 -0.01
CA PHE A 500 -3.13 -1.65 0.04
C PHE A 500 -3.94 -2.87 -0.40
N PRO A 501 -3.83 -3.31 -1.68
CA PRO A 501 -4.74 -4.31 -2.25
C PRO A 501 -4.51 -5.74 -1.75
N TYR A 502 -3.27 -6.09 -1.41
CA TYR A 502 -2.87 -7.47 -1.09
C TYR A 502 -2.56 -7.65 0.39
N VAL A 503 -2.70 -6.59 1.16
CA VAL A 503 -2.34 -6.52 2.57
C VAL A 503 -3.60 -6.46 3.40
N ALA A 504 -3.60 -7.19 4.49
CA ALA A 504 -4.75 -7.23 5.38
C ALA A 504 -4.30 -7.30 6.84
N PRO A 505 -5.06 -6.72 7.76
CA PRO A 505 -4.98 -7.13 9.15
C PRO A 505 -5.58 -8.54 9.24
N PHE A 506 -4.73 -9.57 9.12
CA PHE A 506 -5.18 -10.96 9.00
C PHE A 506 -5.95 -11.47 10.22
N GLU A 507 -5.81 -10.82 11.37
CA GLU A 507 -6.64 -11.06 12.55
C GLU A 507 -8.11 -10.68 12.35
N GLU A 508 -8.44 -9.96 11.29
CA GLU A 508 -9.83 -9.61 10.91
C GLU A 508 -10.49 -10.64 9.98
N LEU A 509 -9.76 -11.67 9.54
CA LEU A 509 -10.31 -12.73 8.70
C LEU A 509 -11.46 -13.45 9.40
N LYS A 510 -12.52 -13.75 8.64
CA LYS A 510 -13.65 -14.54 9.14
C LYS A 510 -14.15 -15.54 8.10
N LEU A 511 -14.44 -16.73 8.56
CA LEU A 511 -15.21 -17.73 7.83
C LEU A 511 -16.68 -17.63 8.22
N LYS A 512 -17.57 -17.95 7.29
CA LYS A 512 -18.99 -18.15 7.61
C LYS A 512 -19.12 -19.36 8.54
N LYS A 513 -19.99 -19.25 9.50
CA LYS A 513 -20.37 -20.43 10.31
C LYS A 513 -21.05 -21.46 9.40
N PRO A 514 -20.79 -22.75 9.62
CA PRO A 514 -21.44 -23.84 8.87
C PRO A 514 -22.95 -23.79 8.92
#